data_ff3dca7ebfe32806dd3c327670cf47aa
#
_entry.id   ff3dca7ebfe32806dd3c327670cf47aa
#
_cell.length_a   1.000
_cell.length_b   1.000
_cell.length_c   1.000
_cell.angle_alpha   90.00
_cell.angle_beta   90.00
_cell.angle_gamma   90.00
#
_symmetry.space_group_name_H-M   'P 1'
#
loop_
_entity.id
_entity.type
_entity.pdbx_description
1 polymer ?
#
loop_
_entity_poly.entity_id
_entity_poly.type
_entity_poly.pdbx_seq_one_letter_code
_entity_poly.pdbx_strand_id
1 'polypeptide(L)'
;MIETERNKRKTDRAWNTLYQRLDEEGLLSGRPASPFRSPAAAAAVALLCLLVSVTYLNRSGQDTDPNLLTRQNSETATTLVTTLEDGSVVYLAGNTSLKFPEHFSSDRREVSLQGNALFEVAGNRKQPFVIETEDTRIEVLGTAFNVKSNDSSPFELSVQRGEVKVTLKKDGQDIHVKAGETVTLLSRRLQLSMTPDPALFDRYTKRIRFKDEKLGNILRVINLQNPDIRLETTPELWNRTLTVTFSNDTPEAMAELICLALDLKKTRQDNMILLFN
;
A
#
# COMPACT_ATOMS: atom_id res chain seq x y z
N MET A 1 63.91 64.76 -5.15
CA MET A 1 64.07 63.38 -4.54
C MET A 1 64.14 63.41 -3.01
N ILE A 2 64.47 64.51 -2.33
CA ILE A 2 64.63 64.61 -0.86
C ILE A 2 63.29 64.84 -0.14
N GLU A 3 62.29 65.40 -0.76
CA GLU A 3 61.02 65.76 -0.17
C GLU A 3 60.06 64.53 -0.05
N THR A 4 60.15 63.61 -0.98
CA THR A 4 59.35 62.35 -0.98
C THR A 4 59.78 61.35 0.14
N GLU A 5 61.08 61.30 0.39
CA GLU A 5 61.61 60.48 1.49
C GLU A 5 61.27 61.05 2.88
N ARG A 6 61.24 62.37 3.01
CA ARG A 6 60.89 63.06 4.25
C ARG A 6 59.41 62.87 4.59
N ASN A 7 58.52 62.85 3.61
CA ASN A 7 57.08 62.56 3.80
C ASN A 7 56.86 61.08 4.15
N LYS A 8 57.58 60.17 3.48
CA LYS A 8 57.47 58.74 3.76
C LYS A 8 57.85 58.43 5.22
N ARG A 9 58.98 59.03 5.72
CA ARG A 9 59.41 58.85 7.14
C ARG A 9 58.42 59.45 8.14
N LYS A 10 57.70 60.53 7.80
CA LYS A 10 56.64 61.11 8.64
C LYS A 10 55.42 60.19 8.69
N THR A 11 55.04 59.65 7.56
CA THR A 11 53.90 58.69 7.47
C THR A 11 54.22 57.42 8.21
N ASP A 12 55.41 56.84 8.06
CA ASP A 12 55.85 55.64 8.76
C ASP A 12 55.90 55.84 10.27
N ARG A 13 56.33 57.01 10.76
CA ARG A 13 56.29 57.33 12.19
C ARG A 13 54.82 57.45 12.72
N ALA A 14 53.95 58.09 11.93
CA ALA A 14 52.54 58.22 12.34
C ALA A 14 51.85 56.87 12.42
N TRP A 15 52.12 55.96 11.47
CA TRP A 15 51.63 54.61 11.52
C TRP A 15 52.15 53.82 12.70
N ASN A 16 53.43 53.88 12.98
CA ASN A 16 54.03 53.19 14.14
C ASN A 16 53.44 53.68 15.47
N THR A 17 53.23 55.03 15.58
CA THR A 17 52.59 55.58 16.79
C THR A 17 51.15 55.18 16.94
N LEU A 18 50.43 55.06 15.81
CA LEU A 18 49.07 54.59 15.81
C LEU A 18 48.99 53.10 16.21
N TYR A 19 49.84 52.27 15.65
CA TYR A 19 49.93 50.83 16.02
C TYR A 19 50.29 50.66 17.48
N GLN A 20 51.22 51.40 18.06
CA GLN A 20 51.56 51.36 19.48
C GLN A 20 50.35 51.73 20.37
N ARG A 21 49.63 52.81 20.03
CA ARG A 21 48.40 53.18 20.77
C ARG A 21 47.29 52.15 20.70
N LEU A 22 47.11 51.56 19.54
CA LEU A 22 46.10 50.50 19.36
C LEU A 22 46.47 49.21 20.14
N ASP A 23 47.78 48.95 20.31
CA ASP A 23 48.26 47.84 21.07
C ASP A 23 48.16 48.10 22.59
N GLU A 24 48.50 49.32 23.03
CA GLU A 24 48.34 49.78 24.43
C GLU A 24 46.89 49.86 24.87
N GLU A 25 45.97 50.21 24.00
CA GLU A 25 44.54 50.21 24.23
C GLU A 25 43.89 48.82 24.13
N GLY A 26 44.69 47.78 23.83
CA GLY A 26 44.22 46.39 23.75
C GLY A 26 43.31 46.08 22.55
N LEU A 27 43.22 47.03 21.58
CA LEU A 27 42.32 46.89 20.42
C LEU A 27 42.85 45.92 19.36
N LEU A 28 44.16 45.59 19.41
CA LEU A 28 44.77 44.62 18.47
C LEU A 28 44.89 43.22 19.04
N SER A 29 44.60 43.02 20.33
CA SER A 29 44.71 41.71 20.98
C SER A 29 43.41 40.88 20.97
N GLY A 30 42.40 41.30 20.30
CA GLY A 30 41.15 40.57 20.10
C GLY A 30 41.24 39.51 19.00
N ARG A 31 42.01 38.42 19.22
CA ARG A 31 41.74 37.20 18.42
C ARG A 31 40.38 36.69 18.86
N PRO A 32 39.37 36.63 17.96
CA PRO A 32 38.11 36.01 18.33
C PRO A 32 38.43 34.56 18.75
N ALA A 33 38.15 34.24 19.98
CA ALA A 33 38.21 32.87 20.45
C ALA A 33 37.20 32.09 19.61
N SER A 34 37.66 31.27 18.67
CA SER A 34 36.83 30.39 17.91
C SER A 34 36.14 29.45 18.88
N PRO A 35 34.81 29.46 19.01
CA PRO A 35 34.07 28.58 19.94
C PRO A 35 34.32 27.09 19.64
N PHE A 36 34.90 26.79 18.47
CA PHE A 36 35.19 25.41 18.04
C PHE A 36 36.58 24.86 18.44
N ARG A 37 37.40 25.61 19.22
CA ARG A 37 38.72 25.11 19.63
C ARG A 37 38.76 24.35 20.94
N SER A 38 37.68 24.24 21.69
CA SER A 38 37.60 23.34 22.83
C SER A 38 37.16 21.94 22.38
N PRO A 39 37.90 20.87 22.75
CA PRO A 39 37.49 19.50 22.43
C PRO A 39 36.11 19.17 22.99
N ALA A 40 35.69 19.86 24.06
CA ALA A 40 34.36 19.74 24.64
C ALA A 40 33.23 20.28 23.72
N ALA A 41 33.47 21.41 23.00
CA ALA A 41 32.49 21.93 22.07
C ALA A 41 32.35 21.03 20.82
N ALA A 42 33.44 20.48 20.29
CA ALA A 42 33.41 19.52 19.21
C ALA A 42 32.69 18.21 19.62
N ALA A 43 32.92 17.74 20.83
CA ALA A 43 32.23 16.56 21.37
C ALA A 43 30.71 16.80 21.55
N ALA A 44 30.31 17.99 22.00
CA ALA A 44 28.89 18.35 22.15
C ALA A 44 28.16 18.40 20.79
N VAL A 45 28.79 18.97 19.77
CA VAL A 45 28.22 18.98 18.40
C VAL A 45 28.14 17.58 17.83
N ALA A 46 29.16 16.74 18.01
CA ALA A 46 29.14 15.35 17.57
C ALA A 46 28.03 14.53 18.27
N LEU A 47 27.84 14.70 19.57
CA LEU A 47 26.74 14.07 20.31
C LEU A 47 25.37 14.56 19.86
N LEU A 48 25.22 15.83 19.55
CA LEU A 48 23.97 16.41 19.04
C LEU A 48 23.65 15.90 17.64
N CYS A 49 24.63 15.78 16.77
CA CYS A 49 24.49 15.16 15.45
C CYS A 49 24.13 13.67 15.57
N LEU A 50 24.73 12.95 16.51
CA LEU A 50 24.46 11.54 16.77
C LEU A 50 23.03 11.35 17.32
N LEU A 51 22.59 12.19 18.26
CA LEU A 51 21.22 12.21 18.77
C LEU A 51 20.19 12.53 17.67
N VAL A 52 20.48 13.53 16.83
CA VAL A 52 19.61 13.89 15.69
C VAL A 52 19.59 12.74 14.67
N SER A 53 20.73 12.11 14.38
CA SER A 53 20.79 10.95 13.48
C SER A 53 20.02 9.75 14.04
N VAL A 54 20.17 9.44 15.34
CA VAL A 54 19.45 8.35 16.01
C VAL A 54 17.94 8.65 16.05
N THR A 55 17.54 9.90 16.33
CA THR A 55 16.11 10.28 16.32
C THR A 55 15.54 10.29 14.91
N TYR A 56 16.33 10.66 13.90
CA TYR A 56 15.92 10.60 12.49
C TYR A 56 15.80 9.15 12.00
N LEU A 57 16.75 8.29 12.33
CA LEU A 57 16.71 6.86 12.01
C LEU A 57 15.60 6.12 12.77
N ASN A 58 15.33 6.47 14.04
CA ASN A 58 14.19 5.94 14.78
C ASN A 58 12.83 6.49 14.27
N ARG A 59 12.78 7.72 13.76
CA ARG A 59 11.57 8.26 13.13
C ARG A 59 11.26 7.64 11.77
N SER A 60 12.27 7.23 11.02
CA SER A 60 12.06 6.49 9.77
C SER A 60 11.60 5.04 10.00
N GLY A 61 11.59 4.55 11.24
CA GLY A 61 11.05 3.25 11.63
C GLY A 61 9.75 3.30 12.43
N GLN A 62 9.20 4.49 12.70
CA GLN A 62 7.81 4.65 13.13
C GLN A 62 6.94 4.77 11.88
N ASP A 63 6.76 3.66 11.15
CA ASP A 63 5.50 3.38 10.50
C ASP A 63 4.46 3.53 11.62
N THR A 64 3.71 4.63 11.61
CA THR A 64 2.43 4.69 12.32
C THR A 64 1.73 3.41 11.93
N ASP A 65 1.45 2.53 12.91
CA ASP A 65 0.67 1.30 12.66
C ASP A 65 -0.53 1.74 11.83
N PRO A 66 -0.59 1.37 10.54
CA PRO A 66 -1.72 1.77 9.73
C PRO A 66 -2.94 1.20 10.45
N ASN A 67 -4.00 1.97 10.57
CA ASN A 67 -5.26 1.50 11.16
C ASN A 67 -5.70 0.26 10.39
N LEU A 68 -5.26 -0.93 10.84
CA LEU A 68 -5.43 -2.19 10.12
C LEU A 68 -6.86 -2.67 10.29
N LEU A 69 -7.57 -2.70 9.19
CA LEU A 69 -8.88 -3.33 9.09
C LEU A 69 -8.73 -4.83 8.93
N THR A 70 -9.62 -5.59 9.56
CA THR A 70 -9.68 -7.04 9.40
C THR A 70 -11.05 -7.43 8.83
N ARG A 71 -11.04 -8.17 7.72
CA ARG A 71 -12.22 -8.84 7.19
C ARG A 71 -12.05 -10.34 7.36
N GLN A 72 -13.00 -10.97 8.02
CA GLN A 72 -12.97 -12.40 8.28
C GLN A 72 -14.28 -13.05 7.81
N ASN A 73 -14.16 -14.13 7.06
CA ASN A 73 -15.24 -15.01 6.69
C ASN A 73 -15.17 -16.31 7.50
N SER A 74 -16.04 -16.48 8.48
CA SER A 74 -16.18 -17.70 9.26
C SER A 74 -17.21 -18.69 8.67
N GLU A 75 -17.99 -18.26 7.67
CA GLU A 75 -18.99 -19.08 7.01
C GLU A 75 -18.36 -19.89 5.87
N THR A 76 -18.51 -21.21 5.90
CA THR A 76 -17.95 -22.10 4.87
C THR A 76 -18.80 -22.17 3.60
N ALA A 77 -20.08 -21.83 3.68
CA ALA A 77 -21.04 -21.98 2.58
C ALA A 77 -21.11 -20.76 1.66
N THR A 78 -20.52 -19.64 2.04
CA THR A 78 -20.57 -18.37 1.29
C THR A 78 -19.19 -17.76 1.14
N THR A 79 -18.96 -17.05 0.06
CA THR A 79 -17.77 -16.23 -0.18
C THR A 79 -18.06 -14.81 0.28
N LEU A 80 -17.29 -14.28 1.23
CA LEU A 80 -17.39 -12.88 1.64
C LEU A 80 -16.63 -12.01 0.65
N VAL A 81 -17.31 -11.03 0.05
CA VAL A 81 -16.70 -10.08 -0.89
C VAL A 81 -16.38 -8.78 -0.17
N THR A 82 -15.19 -8.27 -0.37
CA THR A 82 -14.79 -6.96 0.10
C THR A 82 -14.08 -6.19 -1.01
N THR A 83 -14.34 -4.89 -1.09
CA THR A 83 -13.69 -3.98 -2.03
C THR A 83 -12.70 -3.12 -1.27
N LEU A 84 -11.47 -3.03 -1.77
CA LEU A 84 -10.42 -2.19 -1.22
C LEU A 84 -10.49 -0.77 -1.81
N GLU A 85 -9.80 0.18 -1.18
CA GLU A 85 -9.84 1.60 -1.61
C GLU A 85 -9.34 1.84 -3.03
N ASP A 86 -8.37 1.01 -3.50
CA ASP A 86 -7.81 1.07 -4.85
C ASP A 86 -8.74 0.49 -5.93
N GLY A 87 -9.90 -0.04 -5.53
CA GLY A 87 -10.85 -0.70 -6.39
C GLY A 87 -10.59 -2.19 -6.62
N SER A 88 -9.58 -2.77 -6.00
CA SER A 88 -9.38 -4.22 -6.00
C SER A 88 -10.51 -4.91 -5.26
N VAL A 89 -10.89 -6.09 -5.73
CA VAL A 89 -11.95 -6.93 -5.13
C VAL A 89 -11.32 -8.20 -4.61
N VAL A 90 -11.68 -8.58 -3.38
CA VAL A 90 -11.21 -9.81 -2.74
C VAL A 90 -12.41 -10.67 -2.34
N TYR A 91 -12.41 -11.91 -2.80
CA TYR A 91 -13.42 -12.93 -2.52
C TYR A 91 -12.85 -13.92 -1.50
N LEU A 92 -13.22 -13.76 -0.25
CA LEU A 92 -12.74 -14.58 0.87
C LEU A 92 -13.57 -15.86 1.00
N ALA A 93 -12.96 -17.02 0.81
CA ALA A 93 -13.57 -18.30 1.10
C ALA A 93 -13.84 -18.49 2.61
N GLY A 94 -14.50 -19.58 2.99
CA GLY A 94 -14.71 -19.89 4.40
C GLY A 94 -13.41 -20.03 5.18
N ASN A 95 -13.43 -19.65 6.46
CA ASN A 95 -12.28 -19.67 7.37
C ASN A 95 -11.08 -18.87 6.87
N THR A 96 -11.34 -17.71 6.25
CA THR A 96 -10.31 -16.83 5.69
C THR A 96 -10.33 -15.47 6.38
N SER A 97 -9.14 -14.94 6.66
CA SER A 97 -8.92 -13.62 7.22
C SER A 97 -8.02 -12.79 6.30
N LEU A 98 -8.43 -11.56 6.02
CA LEU A 98 -7.69 -10.55 5.29
C LEU A 98 -7.47 -9.34 6.19
N LYS A 99 -6.21 -8.93 6.36
CA LYS A 99 -5.84 -7.68 7.05
C LYS A 99 -5.29 -6.71 6.03
N PHE A 100 -5.73 -5.46 6.08
CA PHE A 100 -5.32 -4.41 5.16
C PHE A 100 -5.46 -3.04 5.83
N PRO A 101 -4.67 -2.03 5.45
CA PRO A 101 -4.80 -0.68 5.98
C PRO A 101 -6.06 -0.01 5.41
N GLU A 102 -6.61 0.94 6.14
CA GLU A 102 -7.70 1.81 5.66
C GLU A 102 -7.26 2.59 4.42
N HIS A 103 -5.99 3.06 4.42
CA HIS A 103 -5.35 3.75 3.31
C HIS A 103 -4.02 3.09 2.96
N PHE A 104 -3.81 2.78 1.69
CA PHE A 104 -2.54 2.24 1.22
C PHE A 104 -1.43 3.31 1.22
N SER A 105 -0.20 2.87 1.44
CA SER A 105 0.97 3.76 1.32
C SER A 105 1.18 4.19 -0.15
N SER A 106 1.91 5.27 -0.37
CA SER A 106 2.14 5.81 -1.73
C SER A 106 3.01 4.93 -2.62
N ASP A 107 3.80 4.03 -2.03
CA ASP A 107 4.77 3.17 -2.73
C ASP A 107 4.22 1.77 -3.04
N ARG A 108 3.30 1.24 -2.21
CA ARG A 108 2.74 -0.10 -2.39
C ARG A 108 1.37 -0.26 -1.72
N ARG A 109 0.62 -1.25 -2.19
CA ARG A 109 -0.67 -1.68 -1.64
C ARG A 109 -0.47 -3.02 -0.94
N GLU A 110 -0.28 -3.01 0.38
CA GLU A 110 0.07 -4.22 1.13
C GLU A 110 -1.10 -4.76 1.95
N VAL A 111 -1.33 -6.07 1.87
CA VAL A 111 -2.34 -6.80 2.62
C VAL A 111 -1.77 -8.10 3.17
N SER A 112 -2.37 -8.65 4.23
CA SER A 112 -1.99 -9.95 4.80
C SER A 112 -3.16 -10.92 4.69
N LEU A 113 -2.90 -12.12 4.17
CA LEU A 113 -3.89 -13.17 3.96
C LEU A 113 -3.56 -14.41 4.79
N GLN A 114 -4.58 -14.93 5.46
CA GLN A 114 -4.59 -16.27 6.05
C GLN A 114 -5.85 -17.00 5.58
N GLY A 115 -5.70 -18.11 4.88
CA GLY A 115 -6.81 -18.86 4.28
C GLY A 115 -6.83 -18.78 2.75
N ASN A 116 -8.02 -18.87 2.14
CA ASN A 116 -8.18 -19.01 0.70
C ASN A 116 -8.98 -17.84 0.13
N ALA A 117 -8.44 -17.17 -0.89
CA ALA A 117 -9.11 -16.03 -1.53
C ALA A 117 -8.85 -15.99 -3.04
N LEU A 118 -9.84 -15.45 -3.78
CA LEU A 118 -9.65 -14.99 -5.13
C LEU A 118 -9.45 -13.47 -5.09
N PHE A 119 -8.43 -12.99 -5.78
CA PHE A 119 -8.10 -11.57 -5.93
C PHE A 119 -8.36 -11.11 -7.36
N GLU A 120 -9.07 -10.01 -7.50
CA GLU A 120 -9.17 -9.22 -8.73
C GLU A 120 -8.53 -7.87 -8.47
N VAL A 121 -7.22 -7.78 -8.73
CA VAL A 121 -6.44 -6.59 -8.41
C VAL A 121 -6.52 -5.56 -9.51
N ALA A 122 -6.87 -4.32 -9.13
CA ALA A 122 -6.89 -3.16 -10.02
C ALA A 122 -5.48 -2.85 -10.55
N GLY A 123 -5.39 -2.57 -11.86
CA GLY A 123 -4.11 -2.31 -12.53
C GLY A 123 -3.46 -1.01 -12.07
N ASN A 124 -2.26 -1.09 -11.46
CA ASN A 124 -1.43 0.07 -11.13
C ASN A 124 0.05 -0.30 -11.13
N ARG A 125 0.78 0.09 -12.20
CA ARG A 125 2.21 -0.21 -12.35
C ARG A 125 3.11 0.60 -11.42
N LYS A 126 2.63 1.73 -10.90
CA LYS A 126 3.44 2.62 -10.04
C LYS A 126 3.38 2.21 -8.57
N GLN A 127 2.37 1.45 -8.19
CA GLN A 127 2.10 1.05 -6.82
C GLN A 127 1.73 -0.44 -6.80
N PRO A 128 2.73 -1.35 -6.71
CA PRO A 128 2.50 -2.78 -6.72
C PRO A 128 1.57 -3.20 -5.56
N PHE A 129 0.79 -4.26 -5.81
CA PHE A 129 -0.05 -4.89 -4.80
C PHE A 129 0.71 -6.08 -4.22
N VAL A 130 0.87 -6.10 -2.92
CA VAL A 130 1.66 -7.08 -2.17
C VAL A 130 0.76 -7.84 -1.23
N ILE A 131 0.80 -9.18 -1.28
CA ILE A 131 0.10 -10.04 -0.34
C ILE A 131 1.14 -10.78 0.49
N GLU A 132 1.07 -10.58 1.80
CA GLU A 132 1.84 -11.32 2.77
C GLU A 132 1.03 -12.54 3.24
N THR A 133 1.61 -13.73 3.10
CA THR A 133 1.10 -14.97 3.71
C THR A 133 2.12 -15.49 4.74
N GLU A 134 1.89 -16.62 5.37
CA GLU A 134 2.85 -17.22 6.30
C GLU A 134 4.20 -17.51 5.62
N ASP A 135 4.18 -18.23 4.50
CA ASP A 135 5.39 -18.72 3.83
C ASP A 135 5.85 -17.85 2.67
N THR A 136 4.97 -17.09 2.06
CA THR A 136 5.24 -16.40 0.78
C THR A 136 4.88 -14.92 0.80
N ARG A 137 5.58 -14.18 -0.06
CA ARG A 137 5.25 -12.83 -0.48
C ARG A 137 4.86 -12.87 -1.95
N ILE A 138 3.69 -12.31 -2.27
CA ILE A 138 3.10 -12.30 -3.60
C ILE A 138 3.05 -10.85 -4.07
N GLU A 139 3.53 -10.56 -5.28
CA GLU A 139 3.57 -9.21 -5.84
C GLU A 139 2.94 -9.19 -7.23
N VAL A 140 2.03 -8.24 -7.45
CA VAL A 140 1.28 -8.08 -8.71
C VAL A 140 1.07 -6.61 -9.06
N LEU A 141 0.83 -6.34 -10.35
CA LEU A 141 0.57 -5.00 -10.86
C LEU A 141 -0.89 -4.80 -11.34
N GLY A 142 -1.63 -5.90 -11.52
CA GLY A 142 -3.02 -5.88 -12.00
C GLY A 142 -3.40 -7.23 -12.60
N THR A 143 -3.89 -8.14 -11.78
CA THR A 143 -4.05 -9.57 -12.07
C THR A 143 -5.31 -10.12 -11.44
N ALA A 144 -5.82 -11.21 -11.99
CA ALA A 144 -6.84 -12.04 -11.36
C ALA A 144 -6.22 -13.42 -11.04
N PHE A 145 -6.24 -13.83 -9.77
CA PHE A 145 -5.60 -15.05 -9.30
C PHE A 145 -6.17 -15.53 -7.98
N ASN A 146 -6.08 -16.82 -7.75
CA ASN A 146 -6.48 -17.47 -6.50
C ASN A 146 -5.25 -17.76 -5.65
N VAL A 147 -5.37 -17.58 -4.34
CA VAL A 147 -4.37 -17.98 -3.34
C VAL A 147 -5.02 -18.94 -2.34
N LYS A 148 -4.36 -20.04 -2.06
CA LYS A 148 -4.65 -20.94 -0.95
C LYS A 148 -3.44 -20.94 -0.01
N SER A 149 -3.64 -20.43 1.20
CA SER A 149 -2.61 -20.33 2.23
C SER A 149 -3.26 -20.62 3.59
N ASN A 150 -3.45 -21.89 3.88
CA ASN A 150 -3.99 -22.36 5.15
C ASN A 150 -3.12 -23.49 5.72
N ASP A 151 -3.22 -23.72 7.01
CA ASP A 151 -2.39 -24.68 7.74
C ASP A 151 -2.67 -26.16 7.36
N SER A 152 -3.77 -26.44 6.65
CA SER A 152 -4.22 -27.79 6.34
C SER A 152 -3.82 -28.28 4.94
N SER A 153 -3.28 -27.43 4.10
CA SER A 153 -2.86 -27.76 2.73
C SER A 153 -1.62 -26.97 2.32
N PRO A 154 -0.79 -27.49 1.39
CA PRO A 154 0.31 -26.72 0.82
C PRO A 154 -0.17 -25.40 0.25
N PHE A 155 0.69 -24.37 0.33
CA PHE A 155 0.46 -23.10 -0.39
C PHE A 155 0.28 -23.40 -1.89
N GLU A 156 -0.75 -22.81 -2.47
CA GLU A 156 -1.07 -22.91 -3.90
C GLU A 156 -1.53 -21.54 -4.42
N LEU A 157 -1.03 -21.13 -5.57
CA LEU A 157 -1.47 -19.93 -6.27
C LEU A 157 -1.69 -20.26 -7.74
N SER A 158 -2.90 -19.94 -8.25
CA SER A 158 -3.29 -20.15 -9.64
C SER A 158 -3.67 -18.83 -10.28
N VAL A 159 -3.15 -18.55 -11.48
CA VAL A 159 -3.36 -17.28 -12.19
C VAL A 159 -4.40 -17.43 -13.29
N GLN A 160 -5.46 -16.63 -13.20
CA GLN A 160 -6.50 -16.54 -14.22
C GLN A 160 -6.14 -15.54 -15.33
N ARG A 161 -5.59 -14.37 -14.95
CA ARG A 161 -5.24 -13.28 -15.85
C ARG A 161 -4.03 -12.51 -15.33
N GLY A 162 -3.08 -12.21 -16.23
CA GLY A 162 -1.88 -11.43 -15.91
C GLY A 162 -0.71 -12.29 -15.48
N GLU A 163 0.17 -11.73 -14.67
CA GLU A 163 1.38 -12.36 -14.16
C GLU A 163 1.58 -12.01 -12.69
N VAL A 164 2.02 -12.99 -11.91
CA VAL A 164 2.24 -12.88 -10.46
C VAL A 164 3.67 -13.28 -10.14
N LYS A 165 4.38 -12.47 -9.34
CA LYS A 165 5.65 -12.86 -8.74
C LYS A 165 5.40 -13.43 -7.35
N VAL A 166 5.88 -14.65 -7.09
CA VAL A 166 5.80 -15.32 -5.79
C VAL A 166 7.21 -15.51 -5.26
N THR A 167 7.46 -15.01 -4.05
CA THR A 167 8.76 -15.15 -3.36
C THR A 167 8.57 -15.97 -2.09
N LEU A 168 9.36 -17.02 -1.92
CA LEU A 168 9.41 -17.83 -0.70
C LEU A 168 10.22 -17.09 0.36
N LYS A 169 9.60 -16.78 1.51
CA LYS A 169 10.24 -15.97 2.56
C LYS A 169 11.49 -16.60 3.16
N LYS A 170 11.55 -17.93 3.19
CA LYS A 170 12.59 -18.67 3.89
C LYS A 170 13.98 -18.53 3.24
N ASP A 171 14.07 -18.58 1.93
CA ASP A 171 15.33 -18.62 1.17
C ASP A 171 15.39 -17.63 0.02
N GLY A 172 14.32 -16.82 -0.17
CA GLY A 172 14.25 -15.81 -1.22
C GLY A 172 14.05 -16.37 -2.62
N GLN A 173 13.73 -17.68 -2.77
CA GLN A 173 13.38 -18.24 -4.08
C GLN A 173 12.19 -17.46 -4.64
N ASP A 174 12.30 -16.93 -5.84
CA ASP A 174 11.19 -16.31 -6.55
C ASP A 174 10.84 -17.05 -7.84
N ILE A 175 9.57 -16.95 -8.22
CA ILE A 175 9.03 -17.53 -9.44
C ILE A 175 7.95 -16.60 -10.02
N HIS A 176 7.90 -16.52 -11.34
CA HIS A 176 6.87 -15.82 -12.08
C HIS A 176 5.83 -16.82 -12.58
N VAL A 177 4.57 -16.57 -12.26
CA VAL A 177 3.41 -17.41 -12.59
C VAL A 177 2.52 -16.64 -13.54
N LYS A 178 2.27 -17.18 -14.72
CA LYS A 178 1.47 -16.57 -15.78
C LYS A 178 0.05 -17.12 -15.81
N ALA A 179 -0.82 -16.43 -16.56
CA ALA A 179 -2.20 -16.89 -16.77
C ALA A 179 -2.22 -18.35 -17.26
N GLY A 180 -3.05 -19.19 -16.63
CA GLY A 180 -3.16 -20.62 -16.88
C GLY A 180 -2.13 -21.49 -16.13
N GLU A 181 -1.26 -20.88 -15.32
CA GLU A 181 -0.27 -21.59 -14.51
C GLU A 181 -0.65 -21.58 -13.03
N THR A 182 -0.14 -22.56 -12.31
CA THR A 182 -0.28 -22.73 -10.86
C THR A 182 1.11 -22.98 -10.27
N VAL A 183 1.42 -22.31 -9.17
CA VAL A 183 2.58 -22.61 -8.33
C VAL A 183 2.12 -23.24 -7.03
N THR A 184 2.81 -24.29 -6.59
CA THR A 184 2.55 -25.00 -5.32
C THR A 184 3.84 -25.09 -4.52
N LEU A 185 3.76 -24.91 -3.19
CA LEU A 185 4.88 -25.11 -2.28
C LEU A 185 4.94 -26.59 -1.86
N LEU A 186 5.83 -27.37 -2.47
CA LEU A 186 6.05 -28.77 -2.17
C LEU A 186 7.49 -29.01 -1.71
N SER A 187 7.68 -29.77 -0.63
CA SER A 187 9.00 -30.08 -0.07
C SER A 187 9.88 -28.83 0.11
N ARG A 188 9.27 -27.72 0.54
CA ARG A 188 9.93 -26.41 0.77
C ARG A 188 10.48 -25.74 -0.49
N ARG A 189 9.95 -26.05 -1.66
CA ARG A 189 10.28 -25.42 -2.95
C ARG A 189 9.03 -25.07 -3.72
N LEU A 190 9.07 -23.93 -4.40
CA LEU A 190 8.02 -23.54 -5.34
C LEU A 190 8.15 -24.36 -6.63
N GLN A 191 7.05 -25.00 -7.00
CA GLN A 191 6.95 -25.82 -8.22
C GLN A 191 5.84 -25.29 -9.11
N LEU A 192 6.16 -25.06 -10.39
CA LEU A 192 5.24 -24.56 -11.40
C LEU A 192 4.57 -25.72 -12.13
N SER A 193 3.29 -25.60 -12.40
CA SER A 193 2.50 -26.53 -13.22
C SER A 193 1.43 -25.77 -14.01
N MET A 194 0.76 -26.42 -14.94
CA MET A 194 -0.44 -25.88 -15.56
C MET A 194 -1.62 -25.94 -14.56
N THR A 195 -2.52 -24.98 -14.63
CA THR A 195 -3.73 -24.98 -13.79
C THR A 195 -4.60 -26.19 -14.11
N PRO A 196 -4.84 -27.11 -13.16
CA PRO A 196 -5.50 -28.37 -13.45
C PRO A 196 -7.02 -28.23 -13.71
N ASP A 197 -7.66 -27.20 -13.12
CA ASP A 197 -9.09 -26.96 -13.20
C ASP A 197 -9.36 -25.46 -13.35
N PRO A 198 -9.61 -24.94 -14.56
CA PRO A 198 -9.96 -23.54 -14.77
C PRO A 198 -11.24 -23.11 -14.04
N ALA A 199 -12.17 -24.04 -13.76
CA ALA A 199 -13.42 -23.76 -13.04
C ALA A 199 -13.20 -23.47 -11.52
N LEU A 200 -11.95 -23.57 -11.03
CA LEU A 200 -11.63 -23.23 -9.65
C LEU A 200 -12.02 -21.79 -9.28
N PHE A 201 -11.94 -20.85 -10.24
CA PHE A 201 -12.28 -19.45 -10.03
C PHE A 201 -13.78 -19.23 -9.85
N ASP A 202 -14.61 -19.98 -10.58
CA ASP A 202 -16.08 -19.87 -10.54
C ASP A 202 -16.66 -20.24 -9.17
N ARG A 203 -15.93 -21.03 -8.38
CA ARG A 203 -16.37 -21.42 -7.03
C ARG A 203 -16.52 -20.23 -6.11
N TYR A 204 -15.75 -19.17 -6.32
CA TYR A 204 -15.78 -17.97 -5.50
C TYR A 204 -16.95 -17.03 -5.81
N THR A 205 -17.55 -17.15 -7.01
CA THR A 205 -18.60 -16.25 -7.50
C THR A 205 -20.01 -16.83 -7.39
N LYS A 206 -20.15 -18.15 -7.18
CA LYS A 206 -21.45 -18.83 -7.13
C LYS A 206 -22.37 -18.38 -5.99
N ARG A 207 -21.79 -18.13 -4.82
CA ARG A 207 -22.56 -17.68 -3.66
C ARG A 207 -21.75 -16.62 -2.92
N ILE A 208 -22.05 -15.37 -3.21
CA ILE A 208 -21.32 -14.21 -2.70
C ILE A 208 -22.15 -13.45 -1.67
N ARG A 209 -21.49 -13.01 -0.61
CA ARG A 209 -22.07 -12.20 0.44
C ARG A 209 -21.31 -10.89 0.56
N PHE A 210 -22.05 -9.82 0.60
CA PHE A 210 -21.57 -8.49 0.98
C PHE A 210 -22.03 -8.22 2.43
N LYS A 211 -21.15 -7.71 3.27
CA LYS A 211 -21.46 -7.36 4.65
C LYS A 211 -21.08 -5.91 4.91
N ASP A 212 -22.09 -5.09 5.20
CA ASP A 212 -21.94 -3.65 5.43
C ASP A 212 -21.14 -2.95 4.32
N GLU A 213 -21.41 -3.37 3.06
CA GLU A 213 -20.69 -2.89 1.88
C GLU A 213 -21.47 -1.76 1.20
N LYS A 214 -20.74 -0.77 0.65
CA LYS A 214 -21.34 0.36 -0.09
C LYS A 214 -22.03 -0.12 -1.37
N LEU A 215 -23.23 0.40 -1.65
CA LEU A 215 -23.99 0.05 -2.84
C LEU A 215 -23.16 0.20 -4.13
N GLY A 216 -22.43 1.31 -4.27
CA GLY A 216 -21.56 1.51 -5.44
C GLY A 216 -20.51 0.42 -5.63
N ASN A 217 -19.94 -0.12 -4.55
CA ASN A 217 -18.99 -1.23 -4.60
C ASN A 217 -19.68 -2.55 -4.99
N ILE A 218 -20.88 -2.80 -4.45
CA ILE A 218 -21.69 -3.98 -4.80
C ILE A 218 -22.00 -3.96 -6.30
N LEU A 219 -22.50 -2.83 -6.83
CA LEU A 219 -22.81 -2.69 -8.24
C LEU A 219 -21.58 -2.87 -9.13
N ARG A 220 -20.42 -2.34 -8.69
CA ARG A 220 -19.17 -2.55 -9.42
C ARG A 220 -18.78 -4.02 -9.51
N VAL A 221 -18.90 -4.79 -8.42
CA VAL A 221 -18.61 -6.23 -8.42
C VAL A 221 -19.58 -6.98 -9.33
N ILE A 222 -20.87 -6.66 -9.28
CA ILE A 222 -21.87 -7.27 -10.17
C ILE A 222 -21.52 -6.98 -11.63
N ASN A 223 -21.17 -5.73 -11.97
CA ASN A 223 -20.81 -5.33 -13.33
C ASN A 223 -19.52 -5.98 -13.84
N LEU A 224 -18.54 -6.27 -12.95
CA LEU A 224 -17.32 -7.00 -13.31
C LEU A 224 -17.62 -8.44 -13.73
N GLN A 225 -18.60 -9.07 -13.09
CA GLN A 225 -18.99 -10.45 -13.38
C GLN A 225 -19.99 -10.56 -14.55
N ASN A 226 -20.67 -9.47 -14.91
CA ASN A 226 -21.73 -9.44 -15.91
C ASN A 226 -21.51 -8.30 -16.93
N PRO A 227 -20.63 -8.48 -17.91
CA PRO A 227 -20.28 -7.41 -18.86
C PRO A 227 -21.44 -6.98 -19.78
N ASP A 228 -22.45 -7.85 -19.97
CA ASP A 228 -23.57 -7.62 -20.88
C ASP A 228 -24.67 -6.73 -20.28
N ILE A 229 -24.76 -6.66 -18.95
CA ILE A 229 -25.79 -5.88 -18.24
C ILE A 229 -25.12 -5.04 -17.17
N ARG A 230 -25.33 -3.73 -17.22
CA ARG A 230 -24.76 -2.77 -16.30
C ARG A 230 -25.78 -2.27 -15.28
N LEU A 231 -25.49 -2.40 -14.01
CA LEU A 231 -26.23 -1.82 -12.91
C LEU A 231 -25.62 -0.47 -12.53
N GLU A 232 -26.45 0.56 -12.43
CA GLU A 232 -26.05 1.90 -12.01
C GLU A 232 -26.97 2.42 -10.90
N THR A 233 -26.52 3.45 -10.19
CA THR A 233 -27.32 4.15 -9.18
C THR A 233 -27.00 5.63 -9.20
N THR A 234 -27.85 6.44 -8.52
CA THR A 234 -27.61 7.87 -8.38
C THR A 234 -26.49 8.13 -7.35
N PRO A 235 -25.77 9.28 -7.46
CA PRO A 235 -24.68 9.60 -6.55
C PRO A 235 -25.05 9.58 -5.05
N GLU A 236 -26.29 9.95 -4.73
CA GLU A 236 -26.81 10.01 -3.35
C GLU A 236 -26.89 8.63 -2.71
N LEU A 237 -27.11 7.59 -3.52
CA LEU A 237 -27.25 6.20 -3.07
C LEU A 237 -25.91 5.45 -3.03
N TRP A 238 -24.87 5.98 -3.66
CA TRP A 238 -23.59 5.33 -3.82
C TRP A 238 -22.96 4.83 -2.50
N ASN A 239 -23.12 5.63 -1.45
CA ASN A 239 -22.53 5.34 -0.14
C ASN A 239 -23.51 4.64 0.83
N ARG A 240 -24.73 4.32 0.42
CA ARG A 240 -25.64 3.51 1.25
C ARG A 240 -25.03 2.11 1.44
N THR A 241 -25.02 1.64 2.67
CA THR A 241 -24.48 0.31 3.00
C THR A 241 -25.56 -0.76 2.97
N LEU A 242 -25.17 -1.94 2.55
CA LEU A 242 -26.06 -3.09 2.42
C LEU A 242 -25.34 -4.38 2.83
N THR A 243 -26.07 -5.25 3.54
CA THR A 243 -25.69 -6.65 3.76
C THR A 243 -26.62 -7.53 2.94
N VAL A 244 -26.08 -8.24 1.95
CA VAL A 244 -26.87 -9.05 1.02
C VAL A 244 -26.07 -10.30 0.59
N THR A 245 -26.78 -11.38 0.28
CA THR A 245 -26.20 -12.61 -0.29
C THR A 245 -26.87 -12.90 -1.63
N PHE A 246 -26.06 -13.12 -2.64
CA PHE A 246 -26.50 -13.58 -3.96
C PHE A 246 -26.06 -15.03 -4.19
N SER A 247 -26.90 -15.82 -4.84
CA SER A 247 -26.67 -17.25 -5.04
C SER A 247 -26.90 -17.63 -6.50
N ASN A 248 -25.92 -17.32 -7.36
CA ASN A 248 -26.02 -17.56 -8.81
C ASN A 248 -27.21 -16.82 -9.47
N ASP A 249 -27.52 -15.64 -8.92
CA ASP A 249 -28.62 -14.80 -9.39
C ASP A 249 -28.22 -14.04 -10.66
N THR A 250 -29.22 -13.75 -11.51
CA THR A 250 -29.02 -12.86 -12.66
C THR A 250 -28.88 -11.40 -12.21
N PRO A 251 -28.25 -10.52 -13.01
CA PRO A 251 -28.15 -9.09 -12.67
C PRO A 251 -29.51 -8.44 -12.36
N GLU A 252 -30.57 -8.84 -13.08
CA GLU A 252 -31.93 -8.37 -12.84
C GLU A 252 -32.48 -8.78 -11.49
N ALA A 253 -32.23 -10.05 -11.08
CA ALA A 253 -32.66 -10.56 -9.78
C ALA A 253 -31.86 -9.92 -8.65
N MET A 254 -30.54 -9.71 -8.85
CA MET A 254 -29.69 -8.97 -7.91
C MET A 254 -30.18 -7.52 -7.73
N ALA A 255 -30.52 -6.83 -8.83
CA ALA A 255 -31.07 -5.47 -8.78
C ALA A 255 -32.40 -5.43 -8.02
N GLU A 256 -33.27 -6.45 -8.19
CA GLU A 256 -34.53 -6.55 -7.45
C GLU A 256 -34.34 -6.73 -5.96
N LEU A 257 -33.45 -7.64 -5.56
CA LEU A 257 -33.09 -7.84 -4.15
C LEU A 257 -32.52 -6.57 -3.51
N ILE A 258 -31.67 -5.83 -4.22
CA ILE A 258 -31.14 -4.54 -3.76
C ILE A 258 -32.27 -3.52 -3.59
N CYS A 259 -33.18 -3.41 -4.57
CA CYS A 259 -34.33 -2.50 -4.48
C CYS A 259 -35.23 -2.81 -3.29
N LEU A 260 -35.53 -4.09 -3.07
CA LEU A 260 -36.34 -4.53 -1.91
C LEU A 260 -35.66 -4.21 -0.58
N ALA A 261 -34.35 -4.44 -0.48
CA ALA A 261 -33.61 -4.24 0.76
C ALA A 261 -33.40 -2.76 1.12
N LEU A 262 -33.35 -1.88 0.14
CA LEU A 262 -33.09 -0.44 0.32
C LEU A 262 -34.30 0.46 0.04
N ASP A 263 -35.48 -0.13 -0.25
CA ASP A 263 -36.71 0.58 -0.66
C ASP A 263 -36.47 1.52 -1.85
N LEU A 264 -35.90 0.94 -2.94
CA LEU A 264 -35.58 1.65 -4.18
C LEU A 264 -36.48 1.22 -5.32
N LYS A 265 -36.55 2.05 -6.35
CA LYS A 265 -37.12 1.72 -7.66
C LYS A 265 -36.03 1.38 -8.66
N LYS A 266 -36.40 0.66 -9.71
CA LYS A 266 -35.50 0.38 -10.83
C LYS A 266 -36.17 0.71 -12.15
N THR A 267 -35.38 1.14 -13.12
CA THR A 267 -35.78 1.26 -14.52
C THR A 267 -34.73 0.59 -15.40
N ARG A 268 -35.17 -0.01 -16.50
CA ARG A 268 -34.25 -0.64 -17.46
C ARG A 268 -34.28 0.16 -18.77
N GLN A 269 -33.09 0.45 -19.28
CA GLN A 269 -32.89 1.04 -20.60
C GLN A 269 -31.81 0.19 -21.30
N ASP A 270 -32.21 -0.58 -22.30
CA ASP A 270 -31.36 -1.53 -23.02
C ASP A 270 -30.59 -2.46 -22.06
N ASN A 271 -29.29 -2.33 -22.04
CA ASN A 271 -28.37 -3.13 -21.21
C ASN A 271 -28.04 -2.49 -19.85
N MET A 272 -28.73 -1.40 -19.49
CA MET A 272 -28.50 -0.71 -18.21
C MET A 272 -29.73 -0.79 -17.32
N ILE A 273 -29.51 -1.09 -16.05
CA ILE A 273 -30.52 -1.06 -14.99
C ILE A 273 -30.10 0.05 -14.00
N LEU A 274 -30.93 1.10 -13.92
CA LEU A 274 -30.72 2.22 -13.00
C LEU A 274 -31.55 2.01 -11.74
N LEU A 275 -30.92 2.11 -10.56
CA LEU A 275 -31.53 2.07 -9.24
C LEU A 275 -31.65 3.50 -8.70
N PHE A 276 -32.84 3.87 -8.20
CA PHE A 276 -33.13 5.23 -7.71
C PHE A 276 -34.21 5.20 -6.62
N ASN A 277 -34.40 6.34 -5.91
CA ASN A 277 -35.44 6.49 -4.88
C ASN A 277 -36.86 6.56 -5.45
#